data_cae7fc7822f893e252836ff42a50d7ef
#
_entry.id   cae7fc7822f893e252836ff42a50d7ef
#
_cell.length_a   1.000
_cell.length_b   1.000
_cell.length_c   1.000
_cell.angle_alpha   90.00
_cell.angle_beta   90.00
_cell.angle_gamma   90.00
#
_symmetry.space_group_name_H-M   'P 1'
#
loop_
_entity.id
_entity.type
_entity.pdbx_description
1 polymer ?
#
loop_
_entity_poly.entity_id
_entity_poly.type
_entity_poly.pdbx_seq_one_letter_code
_entity_poly.pdbx_strand_id
1 'polypeptide(L)'
;MTVSIALFTQDLRLHDNPVLHAATAAADQVVPLFVLDPAVEGAGFAAPNRQALLADCLADLDAALRRAGSRLIVRRGEPAEQTARVAAQAGAATVHVAAGVSAFAHRREARLRKHFGERLHVLVASLT
;
A
#
# COMPACT_ATOMS: atom_id res chain seq x y z
N MET A 1 -1.18 -8.09 20.63
CA MET A 1 -0.31 -7.31 19.72
C MET A 1 -1.13 -6.80 18.55
N THR A 2 -1.10 -5.51 18.29
CA THR A 2 -1.87 -4.92 17.22
C THR A 2 -1.03 -4.84 15.94
N VAL A 3 -1.69 -5.08 14.81
CA VAL A 3 -1.07 -5.05 13.49
C VAL A 3 -1.85 -4.11 12.58
N SER A 4 -1.16 -3.29 11.82
CA SER A 4 -1.75 -2.46 10.78
C SER A 4 -1.08 -2.72 9.44
N ILE A 5 -1.78 -2.39 8.36
CA ILE A 5 -1.24 -2.44 7.01
C ILE A 5 -0.97 -1.01 6.53
N ALA A 6 0.22 -0.78 6.00
CA ALA A 6 0.55 0.41 5.25
C ALA A 6 0.54 0.03 3.76
N LEU A 7 -0.51 0.43 3.05
CA LEU A 7 -0.67 0.10 1.64
C LEU A 7 0.02 1.19 0.80
N PHE A 8 1.13 0.83 0.20
CA PHE A 8 1.87 1.73 -0.68
C PHE A 8 1.22 1.73 -2.06
N THR A 9 1.02 2.90 -2.62
CA THR A 9 0.42 3.05 -3.96
C THR A 9 1.27 3.89 -4.89
N GLN A 10 1.68 5.09 -4.47
CA GLN A 10 2.46 6.01 -5.28
C GLN A 10 3.77 6.40 -4.61
N ASP A 11 3.74 6.71 -3.32
CA ASP A 11 4.90 7.18 -2.59
C ASP A 11 5.70 5.99 -2.05
N LEU A 12 6.58 5.44 -2.89
CA LEU A 12 7.39 4.27 -2.56
C LEU A 12 8.65 4.70 -1.80
N ARG A 13 8.45 5.29 -0.62
CA ARG A 13 9.55 5.80 0.21
C ARG A 13 9.19 5.67 1.69
N LEU A 14 10.21 5.69 2.55
CA LEU A 14 10.01 5.68 4.00
C LEU A 14 9.91 7.06 4.61
N HIS A 15 10.68 8.03 4.08
CA HIS A 15 10.71 9.38 4.63
C HIS A 15 9.50 10.19 4.19
N ASP A 16 8.96 10.99 5.11
CA ASP A 16 7.83 11.87 4.85
C ASP A 16 6.63 11.14 4.25
N ASN A 17 6.40 9.92 4.73
CA ASN A 17 5.29 9.11 4.26
C ASN A 17 4.16 9.11 5.30
N PRO A 18 3.07 9.86 5.07
CA PRO A 18 1.98 9.94 6.04
C PRO A 18 1.29 8.61 6.30
N VAL A 19 1.21 7.75 5.28
CA VAL A 19 0.59 6.43 5.40
C VAL A 19 1.38 5.56 6.36
N LEU A 20 2.68 5.46 6.15
CA LEU A 20 3.56 4.67 7.01
C LEU A 20 3.58 5.23 8.43
N HIS A 21 3.63 6.54 8.56
CA HIS A 21 3.63 7.21 9.86
C HIS A 21 2.34 6.91 10.64
N ALA A 22 1.19 7.03 9.98
CA ALA A 22 -0.09 6.76 10.61
C ALA A 22 -0.24 5.29 11.00
N ALA A 23 0.20 4.37 10.11
CA ALA A 23 0.16 2.94 10.40
C ALA A 23 1.04 2.58 11.60
N THR A 24 2.23 3.19 11.68
CA THR A 24 3.16 2.96 12.79
C THR A 24 2.59 3.47 14.11
N ALA A 25 1.90 4.62 14.08
CA ALA A 25 1.27 5.20 15.27
C ALA A 25 0.06 4.38 15.75
N ALA A 26 -0.60 3.69 14.84
CA ALA A 26 -1.85 2.99 15.13
C ALA A 26 -1.66 1.58 15.69
N ALA A 27 -0.47 0.98 15.54
CA ALA A 27 -0.27 -0.43 15.89
C ALA A 27 1.17 -0.72 16.31
N ASP A 28 1.34 -1.85 16.98
CA ASP A 28 2.66 -2.33 17.41
C ASP A 28 3.50 -2.82 16.26
N GLN A 29 2.84 -3.40 15.24
CA GLN A 29 3.50 -3.89 14.03
C GLN A 29 2.81 -3.36 12.79
N VAL A 30 3.61 -3.09 11.77
CA VAL A 30 3.12 -2.61 10.48
C VAL A 30 3.54 -3.61 9.39
N VAL A 31 2.58 -3.95 8.53
CA VAL A 31 2.83 -4.74 7.33
C VAL A 31 2.88 -3.78 6.14
N PRO A 32 4.05 -3.50 5.59
CA PRO A 32 4.16 -2.72 4.36
C PRO A 32 3.72 -3.56 3.17
N LEU A 33 2.73 -3.10 2.43
CA LEU A 33 2.13 -3.87 1.34
C LEU A 33 2.10 -3.05 0.06
N PHE A 34 2.47 -3.70 -1.04
CA PHE A 34 2.25 -3.17 -2.39
C PHE A 34 1.52 -4.22 -3.21
N VAL A 35 0.45 -3.81 -3.91
CA VAL A 35 -0.31 -4.71 -4.76
C VAL A 35 -0.13 -4.33 -6.23
N LEU A 36 0.38 -5.29 -7.02
CA LEU A 36 0.47 -5.15 -8.47
C LEU A 36 -0.88 -5.53 -9.06
N ASP A 37 -1.58 -4.54 -9.63
CA ASP A 37 -2.89 -4.76 -10.22
C ASP A 37 -2.75 -5.05 -11.72
N PRO A 38 -3.12 -6.26 -12.18
CA PRO A 38 -3.04 -6.59 -13.61
C PRO A 38 -3.89 -5.69 -14.52
N ALA A 39 -4.97 -5.11 -13.99
CA ALA A 39 -5.79 -4.17 -14.77
C ALA A 39 -5.01 -2.91 -15.12
N VAL A 40 -4.14 -2.44 -14.23
CA VAL A 40 -3.27 -1.29 -14.51
C VAL A 40 -2.19 -1.68 -15.51
N GLU A 41 -1.60 -2.86 -15.37
CA GLU A 41 -0.60 -3.37 -16.31
C GLU A 41 -1.17 -3.45 -17.73
N GLY A 42 -2.44 -3.89 -17.87
CA GLY A 42 -3.12 -4.00 -19.15
C GLY A 42 -3.51 -2.67 -19.79
N ALA A 43 -3.48 -1.57 -19.03
CA ALA A 43 -3.94 -0.26 -19.48
C ALA A 43 -2.81 0.64 -20.03
N GLY A 44 -1.74 0.06 -20.57
CA GLY A 44 -0.65 0.81 -21.19
C GLY A 44 0.50 1.13 -20.24
N PHE A 45 0.44 0.65 -19.02
CA PHE A 45 1.55 0.75 -18.07
C PHE A 45 2.56 -0.39 -18.23
N ALA A 46 2.35 -1.24 -19.22
CA ALA A 46 3.19 -2.39 -19.49
C ALA A 46 4.45 -2.07 -20.31
N ALA A 47 4.80 -0.78 -20.46
CA ALA A 47 6.04 -0.41 -21.13
C ALA A 47 7.23 -0.96 -20.34
N PRO A 48 8.19 -1.65 -20.99
CA PRO A 48 9.29 -2.30 -20.26
C PRO A 48 10.07 -1.35 -19.35
N ASN A 49 10.26 -0.09 -19.76
CA ASN A 49 10.97 0.89 -18.96
C ASN A 49 10.23 1.24 -17.67
N ARG A 50 8.91 1.30 -17.71
CA ARG A 50 8.10 1.58 -16.51
C ARG A 50 8.09 0.41 -15.55
N GLN A 51 8.03 -0.82 -16.08
CA GLN A 51 8.12 -2.01 -15.25
C GLN A 51 9.47 -2.12 -14.57
N ALA A 52 10.55 -1.83 -15.30
CA ALA A 52 11.89 -1.83 -14.73
C ALA A 52 12.05 -0.77 -13.65
N LEU A 53 11.53 0.44 -13.89
CA LEU A 53 11.59 1.52 -12.92
C LEU A 53 10.79 1.17 -11.66
N LEU A 54 9.60 0.61 -11.82
CA LEU A 54 8.79 0.18 -10.68
C LEU A 54 9.51 -0.91 -9.88
N ALA A 55 10.10 -1.90 -10.56
CA ALA A 55 10.85 -2.96 -9.89
C ALA A 55 12.01 -2.38 -9.08
N ASP A 56 12.73 -1.41 -9.63
CA ASP A 56 13.83 -0.75 -8.93
C ASP A 56 13.32 0.03 -7.71
N CYS A 57 12.22 0.75 -7.83
CA CYS A 57 11.61 1.48 -6.73
C CYS A 57 11.17 0.54 -5.61
N LEU A 58 10.56 -0.58 -5.96
CA LEU A 58 10.13 -1.58 -4.98
C LEU A 58 11.32 -2.24 -4.29
N ALA A 59 12.38 -2.52 -5.03
CA ALA A 59 13.62 -3.08 -4.46
C ALA A 59 14.26 -2.10 -3.48
N ASP A 60 14.32 -0.83 -3.84
CA ASP A 60 14.87 0.22 -2.96
C ASP A 60 14.03 0.38 -1.69
N LEU A 61 12.72 0.37 -1.83
CA LEU A 61 11.81 0.46 -0.69
C LEU A 61 11.98 -0.76 0.24
N ASP A 62 12.03 -1.97 -0.34
CA ASP A 62 12.23 -3.19 0.44
C ASP A 62 13.58 -3.17 1.17
N ALA A 63 14.64 -2.73 0.50
CA ALA A 63 15.96 -2.62 1.13
C ALA A 63 15.94 -1.64 2.31
N ALA A 64 15.26 -0.50 2.15
CA ALA A 64 15.12 0.48 3.23
C ALA A 64 14.31 -0.08 4.40
N LEU A 65 13.23 -0.80 4.11
CA LEU A 65 12.42 -1.46 5.13
C LEU A 65 13.22 -2.53 5.88
N ARG A 66 14.02 -3.31 5.18
CA ARG A 66 14.86 -4.33 5.81
C ARG A 66 15.90 -3.72 6.76
N ARG A 67 16.47 -2.57 6.40
CA ARG A 67 17.35 -1.84 7.31
C ARG A 67 16.65 -1.37 8.57
N ALA A 68 15.33 -1.15 8.48
CA ALA A 68 14.50 -0.75 9.63
C ALA A 68 13.89 -1.95 10.37
N GLY A 69 14.25 -3.18 10.00
CA GLY A 69 13.76 -4.39 10.66
C GLY A 69 12.44 -4.92 10.13
N SER A 70 12.03 -4.50 8.94
CA SER A 70 10.79 -4.94 8.32
C SER A 70 11.06 -5.46 6.90
N ARG A 71 10.03 -5.62 6.10
CA ARG A 71 10.16 -6.02 4.69
C ARG A 71 8.90 -5.64 3.94
N LEU A 72 9.02 -5.43 2.63
CA LEU A 72 7.89 -5.16 1.77
C LEU A 72 7.20 -6.46 1.36
N ILE A 73 5.89 -6.51 1.53
CA ILE A 73 5.07 -7.61 1.02
C ILE A 73 4.50 -7.15 -0.31
N VAL A 74 4.74 -7.94 -1.35
CA VAL A 74 4.23 -7.66 -2.70
C VAL A 74 3.23 -8.74 -3.08
N ARG A 75 2.04 -8.33 -3.48
CA ARG A 75 0.98 -9.23 -3.97
C ARG A 75 0.57 -8.80 -5.37
N ARG A 76 0.03 -9.72 -6.13
CA ARG A 76 -0.50 -9.45 -7.47
C ARG A 76 -1.97 -9.81 -7.50
N GLY A 77 -2.80 -8.88 -7.96
CA GLY A 77 -4.23 -9.09 -8.06
C GLY A 77 -5.02 -7.80 -7.88
N GLU A 78 -6.28 -7.92 -7.57
CA GLU A 78 -7.13 -6.76 -7.28
C GLU A 78 -6.74 -6.20 -5.90
N PRO A 79 -6.49 -4.86 -5.79
CA PRO A 79 -5.93 -4.31 -4.56
C PRO A 79 -6.73 -4.58 -3.29
N ALA A 80 -8.05 -4.41 -3.32
CA ALA A 80 -8.87 -4.60 -2.13
C ALA A 80 -8.91 -6.07 -1.71
N GLU A 81 -9.01 -6.98 -2.66
CA GLU A 81 -9.03 -8.42 -2.39
C GLU A 81 -7.70 -8.90 -1.80
N GLN A 82 -6.58 -8.48 -2.40
CA GLN A 82 -5.26 -8.88 -1.91
C GLN A 82 -4.96 -8.28 -0.55
N THR A 83 -5.36 -7.02 -0.33
CA THR A 83 -5.22 -6.38 0.97
C THR A 83 -6.03 -7.12 2.03
N ALA A 84 -7.26 -7.53 1.70
CA ALA A 84 -8.08 -8.31 2.62
C ALA A 84 -7.45 -9.66 2.98
N ARG A 85 -6.83 -10.33 2.01
CA ARG A 85 -6.12 -11.59 2.25
C ARG A 85 -4.93 -11.40 3.19
N VAL A 86 -4.13 -10.37 2.94
CA VAL A 86 -2.98 -10.07 3.81
C VAL A 86 -3.45 -9.68 5.21
N ALA A 87 -4.52 -8.89 5.31
CA ALA A 87 -5.10 -8.52 6.60
C ALA A 87 -5.54 -9.73 7.41
N ALA A 88 -6.18 -10.71 6.75
CA ALA A 88 -6.60 -11.94 7.40
C ALA A 88 -5.40 -12.78 7.85
N GLN A 89 -4.38 -12.89 7.01
CA GLN A 89 -3.17 -13.65 7.33
C GLN A 89 -2.37 -13.05 8.47
N ALA A 90 -2.28 -11.73 8.52
CA ALA A 90 -1.49 -11.01 9.52
C ALA A 90 -2.29 -10.65 10.78
N GLY A 91 -3.60 -10.78 10.74
CA GLY A 91 -4.46 -10.32 11.83
C GLY A 91 -4.48 -8.80 11.94
N ALA A 92 -4.45 -8.09 10.81
CA ALA A 92 -4.40 -6.63 10.81
C ALA A 92 -5.73 -6.02 11.24
N ALA A 93 -5.67 -5.08 12.17
CA ALA A 93 -6.84 -4.36 12.66
C ALA A 93 -7.22 -3.20 11.75
N THR A 94 -6.24 -2.55 11.14
CA THR A 94 -6.46 -1.34 10.32
C THR A 94 -5.63 -1.38 9.04
N VAL A 95 -6.10 -0.63 8.05
CA VAL A 95 -5.40 -0.44 6.77
C VAL A 95 -5.28 1.06 6.52
N HIS A 96 -4.09 1.51 6.16
CA HIS A 96 -3.80 2.92 5.88
C HIS A 96 -3.36 3.05 4.43
N VAL A 97 -3.95 3.99 3.71
CA VAL A 97 -3.69 4.21 2.28
C VAL A 97 -3.74 5.70 1.98
N ALA A 98 -2.95 6.15 1.01
CA ALA A 98 -3.00 7.53 0.57
C ALA A 98 -4.22 7.78 -0.32
N ALA A 99 -4.84 8.95 -0.15
CA ALA A 99 -5.89 9.41 -1.06
C ALA A 99 -5.29 9.66 -2.44
N GLY A 100 -5.99 9.22 -3.48
CA GLY A 100 -5.61 9.50 -4.86
C GLY A 100 -6.66 10.35 -5.54
N VAL A 101 -6.28 10.97 -6.65
CA VAL A 101 -7.17 11.87 -7.41
C VAL A 101 -7.73 11.23 -8.68
N SER A 102 -7.15 10.14 -9.14
CA SER A 102 -7.60 9.47 -10.37
C SER A 102 -8.88 8.68 -10.13
N ALA A 103 -9.62 8.42 -11.22
CA ALA A 103 -10.79 7.55 -11.16
C ALA A 103 -10.42 6.14 -10.67
N PHE A 104 -9.25 5.65 -11.07
CA PHE A 104 -8.73 4.36 -10.62
C PHE A 104 -8.53 4.34 -9.10
N ALA A 105 -7.90 5.40 -8.56
CA ALA A 105 -7.66 5.51 -7.13
C ALA A 105 -8.97 5.57 -6.33
N HIS A 106 -9.97 6.29 -6.85
CA HIS A 106 -11.28 6.37 -6.21
C HIS A 106 -12.00 5.03 -6.21
N ARG A 107 -11.92 4.26 -7.30
CA ARG A 107 -12.50 2.92 -7.35
C ARG A 107 -11.82 1.96 -6.39
N ARG A 108 -10.49 2.04 -6.29
CA ARG A 108 -9.72 1.25 -5.34
C ARG A 108 -10.13 1.57 -3.90
N GLU A 109 -10.26 2.85 -3.57
CA GLU A 109 -10.68 3.29 -2.25
C GLU A 109 -12.08 2.76 -1.91
N ALA A 110 -13.02 2.86 -2.86
CA ALA A 110 -14.39 2.37 -2.65
C ALA A 110 -14.41 0.87 -2.37
N ARG A 111 -13.62 0.10 -3.09
CA ARG A 111 -13.52 -1.35 -2.87
C ARG A 111 -12.88 -1.68 -1.51
N LEU A 112 -11.86 -0.93 -1.12
CA LEU A 112 -11.24 -1.08 0.19
C LEU A 112 -12.24 -0.77 1.32
N ARG A 113 -13.04 0.28 1.18
CA ARG A 113 -14.07 0.61 2.17
C ARG A 113 -15.12 -0.48 2.28
N LYS A 114 -15.45 -1.13 1.17
CA LYS A 114 -16.41 -2.23 1.17
C LYS A 114 -15.91 -3.41 1.99
N HIS A 115 -14.58 -3.67 1.95
CA HIS A 115 -13.98 -4.77 2.72
C HIS A 115 -13.71 -4.39 4.19
N PHE A 116 -13.27 -3.16 4.44
CA PHE A 116 -12.73 -2.77 5.75
C PHE A 116 -13.63 -1.80 6.52
N GLY A 117 -14.49 -1.04 5.84
CA GLY A 117 -15.34 -0.07 6.51
C GLY A 117 -14.54 0.96 7.29
N GLU A 118 -14.85 1.10 8.58
CA GLU A 118 -14.18 2.04 9.47
C GLU A 118 -12.72 1.69 9.77
N ARG A 119 -12.30 0.48 9.46
CA ARG A 119 -10.91 0.04 9.62
C ARG A 119 -9.98 0.63 8.54
N LEU A 120 -10.54 1.21 7.49
CA LEU A 120 -9.79 1.88 6.44
C LEU A 120 -9.54 3.34 6.80
N HIS A 121 -8.28 3.75 6.79
CA HIS A 121 -7.87 5.13 7.01
C HIS A 121 -7.25 5.67 5.73
N VAL A 122 -7.91 6.65 5.14
CA VAL A 122 -7.44 7.30 3.91
C VAL A 122 -6.79 8.62 4.28
N LEU A 123 -5.53 8.78 3.91
CA LEU A 123 -4.73 9.93 4.31
C LEU A 123 -4.54 10.86 3.14
N VAL A 124 -4.93 12.12 3.32
CA VAL A 124 -4.72 13.15 2.31
C VAL A 124 -3.31 13.69 2.47
N ALA A 125 -2.57 13.77 1.36
CA ALA A 125 -1.23 14.33 1.38
C ALA A 125 -1.27 15.80 1.82
N SER A 126 -0.38 16.17 2.73
CA SER A 126 -0.26 17.54 3.17
C SER A 126 0.29 18.39 2.03
N LEU A 127 -0.41 19.47 1.71
CA LEU A 127 0.00 20.41 0.67
C LEU A 127 0.86 21.54 1.29
N THR A 128 1.94 21.15 1.88
CA THR A 128 2.91 22.15 2.36
C THR A 128 4.17 22.13 1.56
#